data_0765c87a03179e4f10c5e076c31458ca
#
_entry.id   0765c87a03179e4f10c5e076c31458ca
#
_cell.length_a   1.000
_cell.length_b   1.000
_cell.length_c   1.000
_cell.angle_alpha   90.00
_cell.angle_beta   90.00
_cell.angle_gamma   90.00
#
_symmetry.space_group_name_H-M   'P 1'
#
loop_
_entity.id
_entity.type
_entity.pdbx_description
1 polymer ?
#
loop_
_entity_poly.entity_id
_entity_poly.type
_entity_poly.pdbx_seq_one_letter_code
_entity_poly.pdbx_strand_id
1 'polypeptide(L)'
;MSAPVTPSFPHRHLLGIEGLTRPEIEGLLDRADAAVDVSRQVEKKRNVLRGRTQINLFFEPSTRTQSSFELAGKRLGADVMNMSVASSSVKKGETLIDTAATLNAMRPDIIVVRHHSAGAVHLLARKVDCAVVNAGDGAHEHPTQALLDALTIRRNKGGIEGLQVAICGDVLHSRVARSNIILLQALGARVRVIGPSTLLPTGIERFGVEVFTDMRAGLSGCDIVMMLRLQRERMNGSFVPSVKEYFRYFGLDRDKLRLARPDALVMHPGPMNRGVEIASDVADGAQSLIREQVEMGVAVRMAVLEALATHLPNA
;
A
#
# COMPACT_ATOMS: atom_id res chain seq x y z
N MET A 1 -3.28 -14.93 31.85
CA MET A 1 -3.21 -15.40 30.47
C MET A 1 -2.02 -14.71 29.83
N SER A 2 -0.95 -15.44 29.46
CA SER A 2 0.19 -14.87 28.75
C SER A 2 -0.27 -14.37 27.39
N ALA A 3 0.12 -13.13 27.03
CA ALA A 3 -0.16 -12.58 25.72
C ALA A 3 0.39 -13.53 24.64
N PRO A 4 -0.35 -13.75 23.53
CA PRO A 4 0.16 -14.58 22.44
C PRO A 4 1.49 -14.02 21.96
N VAL A 5 2.53 -14.87 21.92
CA VAL A 5 3.84 -14.51 21.40
C VAL A 5 3.66 -14.29 19.90
N THR A 6 3.58 -13.03 19.47
CA THR A 6 3.55 -12.70 18.05
C THR A 6 4.87 -13.19 17.44
N PRO A 7 4.86 -14.03 16.40
CA PRO A 7 6.06 -14.54 15.76
C PRO A 7 6.99 -13.39 15.38
N SER A 8 8.30 -13.58 15.53
CA SER A 8 9.28 -12.59 15.07
C SER A 8 9.20 -12.52 13.54
N PHE A 9 9.15 -11.31 12.99
CA PHE A 9 9.23 -11.11 11.53
C PHE A 9 10.67 -11.43 11.09
N PRO A 10 10.89 -12.42 10.18
CA PRO A 10 12.23 -12.95 9.94
C PRO A 10 13.09 -12.10 8.98
N HIS A 11 12.48 -11.08 8.34
CA HIS A 11 13.14 -10.31 7.29
C HIS A 11 13.72 -9.00 7.81
N ARG A 12 14.97 -8.70 7.42
CA ARG A 12 15.65 -7.43 7.71
C ARG A 12 15.01 -6.24 6.99
N HIS A 13 14.36 -6.47 5.86
CA HIS A 13 13.75 -5.47 4.99
C HIS A 13 12.30 -5.84 4.70
N LEU A 14 11.47 -4.85 4.34
CA LEU A 14 10.17 -5.07 3.71
C LEU A 14 10.17 -4.48 2.31
N LEU A 15 10.54 -5.26 1.31
CA LEU A 15 10.71 -4.82 -0.07
C LEU A 15 9.48 -5.06 -0.95
N GLY A 16 8.65 -6.05 -0.62
CA GLY A 16 7.44 -6.44 -1.33
C GLY A 16 6.54 -7.31 -0.45
N ILE A 17 5.42 -7.71 -0.99
CA ILE A 17 4.56 -8.78 -0.44
C ILE A 17 5.00 -10.13 -1.01
N GLU A 18 5.49 -10.12 -2.25
CA GLU A 18 6.02 -11.33 -2.88
C GLU A 18 7.14 -11.94 -2.02
N GLY A 19 7.01 -13.23 -1.71
CA GLY A 19 7.94 -13.96 -0.84
C GLY A 19 7.60 -13.97 0.65
N LEU A 20 6.58 -13.20 1.10
CA LEU A 20 6.06 -13.33 2.46
C LEU A 20 5.10 -14.52 2.55
N THR A 21 5.20 -15.26 3.63
CA THR A 21 4.26 -16.33 3.98
C THR A 21 2.99 -15.76 4.63
N ARG A 22 1.88 -16.53 4.57
CA ARG A 22 0.63 -16.17 5.25
C ARG A 22 0.83 -15.86 6.75
N PRO A 23 1.55 -16.66 7.55
CA PRO A 23 1.79 -16.34 8.97
C PRO A 23 2.57 -15.03 9.17
N GLU A 24 3.52 -14.69 8.30
CA GLU A 24 4.26 -13.44 8.38
C GLU A 24 3.36 -12.23 8.10
N ILE A 25 2.48 -12.35 7.09
CA ILE A 25 1.48 -11.32 6.78
C ILE A 25 0.51 -11.16 7.95
N GLU A 26 -0.06 -12.25 8.47
CA GLU A 26 -0.98 -12.25 9.61
C GLU A 26 -0.30 -11.66 10.86
N GLY A 27 0.96 -11.99 11.14
CA GLY A 27 1.72 -11.42 12.25
C GLY A 27 1.94 -9.91 12.14
N LEU A 28 2.16 -9.38 10.92
CA LEU A 28 2.21 -7.93 10.68
C LEU A 28 0.84 -7.28 10.88
N LEU A 29 -0.24 -7.92 10.42
CA LEU A 29 -1.60 -7.42 10.61
C LEU A 29 -2.02 -7.42 12.08
N ASP A 30 -1.62 -8.40 12.89
CA ASP A 30 -1.90 -8.46 14.33
C ASP A 30 -1.19 -7.35 15.10
N ARG A 31 0.10 -7.11 14.78
CA ARG A 31 0.85 -5.97 15.31
C ARG A 31 0.20 -4.64 14.93
N ALA A 32 -0.28 -4.54 13.68
CA ALA A 32 -0.92 -3.33 13.18
C ALA A 32 -2.28 -3.10 13.87
N ASP A 33 -3.03 -4.14 14.14
CA ASP A 33 -4.29 -4.06 14.86
C ASP A 33 -4.10 -3.51 16.28
N ALA A 34 -3.10 -4.02 17.02
CA ALA A 34 -2.71 -3.47 18.31
C ALA A 34 -2.23 -2.01 18.22
N ALA A 35 -1.58 -1.62 17.12
CA ALA A 35 -1.13 -0.24 16.90
C ALA A 35 -2.30 0.72 16.59
N VAL A 36 -3.43 0.23 16.07
CA VAL A 36 -4.66 1.03 15.93
C VAL A 36 -5.16 1.49 17.29
N ASP A 37 -5.23 0.58 18.27
CA ASP A 37 -5.70 0.89 19.61
C ASP A 37 -4.82 1.92 20.30
N VAL A 38 -3.49 1.80 20.16
CA VAL A 38 -2.53 2.82 20.64
C VAL A 38 -2.75 4.16 19.95
N SER A 39 -3.02 4.15 18.63
CA SER A 39 -3.25 5.37 17.84
C SER A 39 -4.49 6.15 18.26
N ARG A 40 -5.45 5.50 18.93
CA ARG A 40 -6.69 6.09 19.43
C ARG A 40 -6.60 6.61 20.88
N GLN A 41 -5.51 6.30 21.59
CA GLN A 41 -5.26 6.78 22.95
C GLN A 41 -4.75 8.22 22.95
N VAL A 42 -4.78 8.88 24.12
CA VAL A 42 -4.19 10.21 24.31
C VAL A 42 -2.67 10.11 24.22
N GLU A 43 -2.04 9.19 24.96
CA GLU A 43 -0.61 8.88 24.86
C GLU A 43 -0.39 7.87 23.72
N LYS A 44 0.22 8.34 22.65
CA LYS A 44 0.44 7.55 21.42
C LYS A 44 1.90 7.15 21.23
N LYS A 45 2.79 7.58 22.14
CA LYS A 45 4.22 7.33 22.02
C LYS A 45 4.60 5.99 22.62
N ARG A 46 5.53 5.33 21.93
CA ARG A 46 6.27 4.14 22.38
C ARG A 46 7.77 4.42 22.23
N ASN A 47 8.61 3.64 22.90
CA ASN A 47 10.07 3.83 22.92
C ASN A 47 10.82 2.78 22.10
N VAL A 48 10.14 2.05 21.21
CA VAL A 48 10.72 0.93 20.46
C VAL A 48 11.90 1.36 19.58
N LEU A 49 11.82 2.57 19.00
CA LEU A 49 12.86 3.15 18.16
C LEU A 49 13.56 4.36 18.80
N ARG A 50 13.54 4.46 20.14
CA ARG A 50 14.22 5.56 20.82
C ARG A 50 15.73 5.54 20.55
N GLY A 51 16.26 6.70 20.11
CA GLY A 51 17.66 6.85 19.73
C GLY A 51 18.00 6.27 18.34
N ARG A 52 17.01 5.80 17.58
CA ARG A 52 17.17 5.29 16.21
C ARG A 52 16.81 6.35 15.20
N THR A 53 17.50 6.34 14.05
CA THR A 53 17.29 7.27 12.95
C THR A 53 16.51 6.61 11.81
N GLN A 54 15.40 7.22 11.45
CA GLN A 54 14.60 6.87 10.27
C GLN A 54 14.74 7.94 9.20
N ILE A 55 15.13 7.56 7.97
CA ILE A 55 15.16 8.44 6.82
C ILE A 55 14.02 8.07 5.86
N ASN A 56 13.14 9.02 5.57
CA ASN A 56 12.12 8.89 4.52
C ASN A 56 12.65 9.50 3.22
N LEU A 57 13.10 8.65 2.29
CA LEU A 57 13.72 9.02 1.02
C LEU A 57 12.71 8.90 -0.13
N PHE A 58 12.17 10.02 -0.60
CA PHE A 58 11.11 10.04 -1.58
C PHE A 58 11.56 10.69 -2.91
N PHE A 59 11.67 9.86 -3.95
CA PHE A 59 11.95 10.29 -5.33
C PHE A 59 10.68 10.68 -6.10
N GLU A 60 9.50 10.25 -5.61
CA GLU A 60 8.18 10.68 -6.09
C GLU A 60 7.42 11.40 -4.98
N PRO A 61 6.71 12.49 -5.26
CA PRO A 61 5.85 13.15 -4.27
C PRO A 61 4.77 12.22 -3.74
N SER A 62 4.59 12.18 -2.41
CA SER A 62 3.50 11.44 -1.79
C SER A 62 3.23 11.93 -0.37
N THR A 63 2.40 12.96 -0.24
CA THR A 63 2.06 13.57 1.05
C THR A 63 1.56 12.53 2.06
N ARG A 64 0.56 11.71 1.70
CA ARG A 64 -0.02 10.72 2.62
C ARG A 64 1.00 9.67 3.09
N THR A 65 1.74 9.07 2.15
CA THR A 65 2.70 8.01 2.49
C THR A 65 3.83 8.57 3.34
N GLN A 66 4.40 9.71 2.97
CA GLN A 66 5.49 10.34 3.72
C GLN A 66 5.04 10.75 5.11
N SER A 67 3.93 11.50 5.24
CA SER A 67 3.43 11.94 6.54
C SER A 67 3.05 10.79 7.46
N SER A 68 2.51 9.69 6.92
CA SER A 68 2.17 8.53 7.75
C SER A 68 3.39 7.73 8.21
N PHE A 69 4.46 7.62 7.42
CA PHE A 69 5.74 7.07 7.89
C PHE A 69 6.44 7.98 8.90
N GLU A 70 6.40 9.29 8.67
CA GLU A 70 6.91 10.26 9.64
C GLU A 70 6.18 10.14 10.98
N LEU A 71 4.85 10.10 10.94
CA LEU A 71 4.03 9.96 12.15
C LEU A 71 4.27 8.63 12.84
N ALA A 72 4.40 7.53 12.09
CA ALA A 72 4.69 6.21 12.64
C ALA A 72 6.04 6.17 13.35
N GLY A 73 7.11 6.66 12.72
CA GLY A 73 8.43 6.70 13.35
C GLY A 73 8.46 7.56 14.60
N LYS A 74 7.87 8.77 14.56
CA LYS A 74 7.79 9.66 15.72
C LYS A 74 6.98 9.06 16.88
N ARG A 75 5.92 8.28 16.58
CA ARG A 75 5.17 7.54 17.62
C ARG A 75 5.97 6.40 18.24
N LEU A 76 6.88 5.80 17.49
CA LEU A 76 7.80 4.77 18.00
C LEU A 76 9.05 5.34 18.68
N GLY A 77 9.22 6.66 18.70
CA GLY A 77 10.33 7.34 19.36
C GLY A 77 11.58 7.55 18.48
N ALA A 78 11.48 7.32 17.17
CA ALA A 78 12.58 7.54 16.24
C ALA A 78 12.84 9.03 15.97
N ASP A 79 14.10 9.37 15.68
CA ASP A 79 14.48 10.61 15.01
C ASP A 79 14.21 10.47 13.52
N VAL A 80 13.20 11.22 13.02
CA VAL A 80 12.72 11.06 11.64
C VAL A 80 13.18 12.23 10.77
N MET A 81 13.87 11.91 9.67
CA MET A 81 14.28 12.88 8.65
C MET A 81 13.53 12.60 7.34
N ASN A 82 12.89 13.63 6.77
CA ASN A 82 12.28 13.55 5.45
C ASN A 82 13.21 14.16 4.40
N MET A 83 13.52 13.39 3.37
CA MET A 83 14.31 13.82 2.23
C MET A 83 13.48 13.73 0.94
N SER A 84 13.18 14.88 0.35
CA SER A 84 12.58 14.96 -0.98
C SER A 84 13.68 15.14 -2.02
N VAL A 85 13.87 14.11 -2.84
CA VAL A 85 14.94 14.11 -3.85
C VAL A 85 14.63 15.03 -5.02
N ALA A 86 13.35 15.35 -5.27
CA ALA A 86 12.94 16.28 -6.32
C ALA A 86 13.56 17.70 -6.18
N SER A 87 14.04 18.05 -4.99
CA SER A 87 14.71 19.34 -4.67
C SER A 87 16.18 19.21 -4.32
N SER A 88 16.79 18.01 -4.41
CA SER A 88 18.14 17.72 -3.91
C SER A 88 19.18 17.51 -5.02
N SER A 89 20.41 17.15 -4.63
CA SER A 89 21.60 16.90 -5.45
C SER A 89 21.43 15.85 -6.56
N VAL A 90 20.39 14.99 -6.52
CA VAL A 90 20.08 14.06 -7.62
C VAL A 90 19.79 14.81 -8.94
N LYS A 91 19.23 16.04 -8.88
CA LYS A 91 19.14 16.91 -10.06
C LYS A 91 20.50 17.31 -10.64
N LYS A 92 21.58 17.11 -9.90
CA LYS A 92 22.96 17.41 -10.34
C LYS A 92 23.66 16.18 -10.96
N GLY A 93 22.92 15.07 -11.20
CA GLY A 93 23.45 13.86 -11.83
C GLY A 93 23.92 12.78 -10.84
N GLU A 94 23.62 12.89 -9.54
CA GLU A 94 23.92 11.87 -8.55
C GLU A 94 23.10 10.60 -8.84
N THR A 95 23.76 9.43 -8.86
CA THR A 95 23.10 8.15 -9.08
C THR A 95 22.42 7.65 -7.80
N LEU A 96 21.48 6.70 -7.94
CA LEU A 96 20.86 6.03 -6.79
C LEU A 96 21.89 5.35 -5.88
N ILE A 97 22.98 4.83 -6.47
CA ILE A 97 24.06 4.16 -5.73
C ILE A 97 24.86 5.18 -4.91
N ASP A 98 25.16 6.35 -5.48
CA ASP A 98 25.86 7.43 -4.76
C ASP A 98 25.01 7.96 -3.61
N THR A 99 23.70 8.14 -3.86
CA THR A 99 22.74 8.51 -2.81
C THR A 99 22.71 7.44 -1.70
N ALA A 100 22.69 6.15 -2.05
CA ALA A 100 22.73 5.05 -1.07
C ALA A 100 24.03 5.09 -0.23
N ALA A 101 25.21 5.32 -0.86
CA ALA A 101 26.48 5.41 -0.18
C ALA A 101 26.53 6.61 0.80
N THR A 102 26.05 7.77 0.35
CA THR A 102 25.96 8.98 1.16
C THR A 102 25.07 8.76 2.40
N LEU A 103 23.89 8.17 2.20
CA LEU A 103 22.96 7.89 3.31
C LEU A 103 23.53 6.84 4.26
N ASN A 104 24.17 5.80 3.74
CA ASN A 104 24.78 4.75 4.55
C ASN A 104 25.91 5.31 5.46
N ALA A 105 26.66 6.31 4.97
CA ALA A 105 27.68 7.00 5.75
C ALA A 105 27.10 7.80 6.94
N MET A 106 25.81 8.19 6.89
CA MET A 106 25.11 8.85 8.00
C MET A 106 24.61 7.82 9.05
N ARG A 107 24.81 6.51 8.82
CA ARG A 107 24.41 5.41 9.69
C ARG A 107 22.96 5.44 10.17
N PRO A 108 21.96 5.54 9.25
CA PRO A 108 20.57 5.41 9.63
C PRO A 108 20.27 3.96 10.07
N ASP A 109 19.26 3.78 10.90
CA ASP A 109 18.77 2.46 11.28
C ASP A 109 17.73 1.93 10.29
N ILE A 110 16.87 2.82 9.75
CA ILE A 110 15.82 2.47 8.79
C ILE A 110 15.76 3.52 7.68
N ILE A 111 15.70 3.06 6.42
CA ILE A 111 15.40 3.91 5.26
C ILE A 111 14.07 3.47 4.65
N VAL A 112 13.13 4.41 4.55
CA VAL A 112 11.85 4.24 3.85
C VAL A 112 11.99 4.86 2.47
N VAL A 113 11.86 4.05 1.41
CA VAL A 113 12.17 4.48 0.04
C VAL A 113 10.93 4.44 -0.84
N ARG A 114 10.67 5.55 -1.55
CA ARG A 114 9.72 5.60 -2.66
C ARG A 114 10.41 6.03 -3.94
N HIS A 115 10.29 5.24 -5.02
CA HIS A 115 10.99 5.48 -6.28
C HIS A 115 10.07 5.29 -7.50
N HIS A 116 10.35 6.00 -8.59
CA HIS A 116 9.59 5.88 -9.84
C HIS A 116 9.93 4.61 -10.65
N SER A 117 11.11 4.03 -10.44
CA SER A 117 11.55 2.82 -11.14
C SER A 117 11.33 1.57 -10.29
N ALA A 118 10.74 0.53 -10.90
CA ALA A 118 10.64 -0.79 -10.31
C ALA A 118 12.02 -1.40 -10.02
N GLY A 119 12.18 -2.07 -8.87
CA GLY A 119 13.44 -2.69 -8.46
C GLY A 119 14.46 -1.73 -7.82
N ALA A 120 14.28 -0.42 -7.89
CA ALA A 120 15.20 0.56 -7.31
C ALA A 120 15.38 0.37 -5.80
N VAL A 121 14.31 0.02 -5.08
CA VAL A 121 14.35 -0.22 -3.64
C VAL A 121 15.15 -1.47 -3.31
N HIS A 122 15.05 -2.53 -4.13
CA HIS A 122 15.86 -3.73 -3.99
C HIS A 122 17.35 -3.47 -4.23
N LEU A 123 17.67 -2.64 -5.23
CA LEU A 123 19.05 -2.23 -5.50
C LEU A 123 19.62 -1.46 -4.31
N LEU A 124 18.88 -0.51 -3.75
CA LEU A 124 19.29 0.27 -2.59
C LEU A 124 19.50 -0.63 -1.37
N ALA A 125 18.59 -1.56 -1.10
CA ALA A 125 18.68 -2.49 0.03
C ALA A 125 19.96 -3.35 0.03
N ARG A 126 20.54 -3.61 -1.15
CA ARG A 126 21.83 -4.32 -1.29
C ARG A 126 23.06 -3.43 -1.06
N LYS A 127 22.88 -2.13 -0.92
CA LYS A 127 23.96 -1.13 -0.85
C LYS A 127 24.03 -0.40 0.49
N VAL A 128 23.10 -0.70 1.40
CA VAL A 128 23.05 -0.07 2.73
C VAL A 128 23.05 -1.10 3.84
N ASP A 129 23.58 -0.71 5.00
CA ASP A 129 23.70 -1.55 6.19
C ASP A 129 22.47 -1.48 7.13
N CYS A 130 21.47 -0.66 6.80
CA CYS A 130 20.27 -0.46 7.59
C CYS A 130 19.07 -1.26 7.05
N ALA A 131 17.95 -1.29 7.79
CA ALA A 131 16.70 -1.83 7.33
C ALA A 131 16.10 -0.95 6.22
N VAL A 132 15.46 -1.55 5.22
CA VAL A 132 14.81 -0.83 4.11
C VAL A 132 13.34 -1.21 4.00
N VAL A 133 12.49 -0.18 3.87
CA VAL A 133 11.05 -0.34 3.64
C VAL A 133 10.67 0.25 2.28
N ASN A 134 10.01 -0.55 1.46
CA ASN A 134 9.45 -0.10 0.18
C ASN A 134 8.16 0.71 0.41
N ALA A 135 8.20 2.01 0.15
CA ALA A 135 7.04 2.90 0.17
C ALA A 135 6.41 3.11 -1.23
N GLY A 136 6.72 2.24 -2.16
CA GLY A 136 6.22 2.19 -3.54
C GLY A 136 7.31 2.39 -4.57
N ASP A 137 7.55 1.39 -5.44
CA ASP A 137 8.51 1.43 -6.52
C ASP A 137 7.87 1.16 -7.88
N GLY A 138 7.93 2.13 -8.79
CA GLY A 138 7.37 2.02 -10.14
C GLY A 138 5.93 1.54 -10.18
N ALA A 139 5.64 0.57 -11.05
CA ALA A 139 4.39 -0.20 -11.09
C ALA A 139 4.54 -1.57 -10.40
N HIS A 140 5.59 -1.77 -9.60
CA HIS A 140 5.97 -3.06 -9.02
C HIS A 140 5.22 -3.35 -7.72
N GLU A 141 5.62 -2.75 -6.57
CA GLU A 141 4.96 -3.02 -5.30
C GLU A 141 4.81 -1.79 -4.38
N HIS A 142 3.84 -1.88 -3.47
CA HIS A 142 3.63 -0.98 -2.34
C HIS A 142 3.15 -1.78 -1.13
N PRO A 143 4.04 -2.54 -0.47
CA PRO A 143 3.66 -3.54 0.53
C PRO A 143 2.84 -2.96 1.69
N THR A 144 3.21 -1.79 2.21
CA THR A 144 2.45 -1.18 3.32
C THR A 144 1.06 -0.67 2.91
N GLN A 145 0.82 -0.45 1.62
CA GLN A 145 -0.52 -0.15 1.12
C GLN A 145 -1.38 -1.42 1.11
N ALA A 146 -0.87 -2.53 0.59
CA ALA A 146 -1.61 -3.79 0.59
C ALA A 146 -1.91 -4.27 2.03
N LEU A 147 -0.96 -4.13 2.95
CA LEU A 147 -1.16 -4.46 4.37
C LEU A 147 -2.25 -3.59 5.03
N LEU A 148 -2.28 -2.26 4.78
CA LEU A 148 -3.34 -1.41 5.34
C LEU A 148 -4.70 -1.70 4.72
N ASP A 149 -4.75 -2.05 3.44
CA ASP A 149 -5.98 -2.45 2.76
C ASP A 149 -6.51 -3.75 3.37
N ALA A 150 -5.65 -4.76 3.57
CA ALA A 150 -5.99 -6.02 4.23
C ALA A 150 -6.44 -5.81 5.69
N LEU A 151 -5.75 -4.96 6.46
CA LEU A 151 -6.16 -4.63 7.82
C LEU A 151 -7.56 -4.00 7.85
N THR A 152 -7.83 -3.07 6.94
CA THR A 152 -9.13 -2.41 6.80
C THR A 152 -10.22 -3.44 6.50
N ILE A 153 -9.98 -4.37 5.55
CA ILE A 153 -10.91 -5.45 5.23
C ILE A 153 -11.13 -6.35 6.43
N ARG A 154 -10.06 -6.82 7.08
CA ARG A 154 -10.12 -7.73 8.23
C ARG A 154 -10.96 -7.17 9.37
N ARG A 155 -10.80 -5.89 9.70
CA ARG A 155 -11.54 -5.22 10.77
C ARG A 155 -13.03 -5.07 10.47
N ASN A 156 -13.40 -4.88 9.21
CA ASN A 156 -14.79 -4.63 8.81
C ASN A 156 -15.55 -5.90 8.40
N LYS A 157 -14.85 -6.95 7.94
CA LYS A 157 -15.46 -8.22 7.51
C LYS A 157 -15.19 -9.40 8.48
N GLY A 158 -14.38 -9.19 9.51
CA GLY A 158 -13.99 -10.23 10.47
C GLY A 158 -12.96 -11.24 9.95
N GLY A 159 -12.59 -11.18 8.67
CA GLY A 159 -11.63 -12.05 8.00
C GLY A 159 -11.44 -11.67 6.54
N ILE A 160 -10.56 -12.39 5.85
CA ILE A 160 -10.28 -12.17 4.42
C ILE A 160 -10.53 -13.43 3.60
N GLU A 161 -10.36 -14.60 4.21
CA GLU A 161 -10.50 -15.89 3.55
C GLU A 161 -11.89 -16.07 2.92
N GLY A 162 -11.92 -16.49 1.66
CA GLY A 162 -13.16 -16.72 0.91
C GLY A 162 -13.85 -15.48 0.37
N LEU A 163 -13.45 -14.26 0.75
CA LEU A 163 -14.03 -13.02 0.22
C LEU A 163 -13.77 -12.89 -1.28
N GLN A 164 -14.76 -12.33 -1.99
CA GLN A 164 -14.62 -11.93 -3.40
C GLN A 164 -14.26 -10.46 -3.47
N VAL A 165 -13.04 -10.15 -3.93
CA VAL A 165 -12.50 -8.80 -4.02
C VAL A 165 -12.38 -8.37 -5.47
N ALA A 166 -13.04 -7.27 -5.83
CA ALA A 166 -12.88 -6.63 -7.14
C ALA A 166 -11.87 -5.48 -7.06
N ILE A 167 -10.82 -5.53 -7.89
CA ILE A 167 -9.84 -4.45 -8.09
C ILE A 167 -10.13 -3.82 -9.45
N CYS A 168 -10.61 -2.57 -9.45
CA CYS A 168 -11.23 -1.94 -10.62
C CYS A 168 -10.42 -0.74 -11.11
N GLY A 169 -10.15 -0.67 -12.41
CA GLY A 169 -9.60 0.51 -13.08
C GLY A 169 -8.25 0.31 -13.74
N ASP A 170 -7.29 1.20 -13.45
CA ASP A 170 -5.96 1.18 -14.06
C ASP A 170 -5.04 0.17 -13.34
N VAL A 171 -5.19 -1.10 -13.68
CA VAL A 171 -4.39 -2.20 -13.12
C VAL A 171 -2.96 -2.18 -13.69
N LEU A 172 -2.81 -1.83 -14.98
CA LEU A 172 -1.54 -1.85 -15.71
C LEU A 172 -0.47 -0.99 -15.04
N HIS A 173 -0.82 0.22 -14.59
CA HIS A 173 0.13 1.16 -14.00
C HIS A 173 0.11 1.15 -12.46
N SER A 174 -0.67 0.25 -11.85
CA SER A 174 -0.92 0.26 -10.40
C SER A 174 -0.07 -0.75 -9.62
N ARG A 175 0.96 -0.26 -8.94
CA ARG A 175 1.68 -1.03 -7.91
C ARG A 175 0.77 -1.49 -6.75
N VAL A 176 -0.31 -0.75 -6.49
CA VAL A 176 -1.29 -1.10 -5.44
C VAL A 176 -2.09 -2.32 -5.86
N ALA A 177 -2.53 -2.40 -7.13
CA ALA A 177 -3.20 -3.58 -7.65
C ALA A 177 -2.33 -4.83 -7.48
N ARG A 178 -1.05 -4.76 -7.91
CA ARG A 178 -0.14 -5.89 -7.85
C ARG A 178 0.08 -6.39 -6.41
N SER A 179 0.42 -5.49 -5.48
CA SER A 179 0.61 -5.89 -4.09
C SER A 179 -0.65 -6.45 -3.44
N ASN A 180 -1.83 -5.88 -3.75
CA ASN A 180 -3.10 -6.38 -3.23
C ASN A 180 -3.47 -7.75 -3.82
N ILE A 181 -3.24 -8.00 -5.11
CA ILE A 181 -3.45 -9.31 -5.72
C ILE A 181 -2.66 -10.37 -4.97
N ILE A 182 -1.36 -10.16 -4.78
CA ILE A 182 -0.46 -11.11 -4.10
C ILE A 182 -0.92 -11.34 -2.65
N LEU A 183 -1.15 -10.25 -1.91
CA LEU A 183 -1.48 -10.33 -0.48
C LEU A 183 -2.84 -10.96 -0.22
N LEU A 184 -3.87 -10.54 -0.95
CA LEU A 184 -5.23 -11.02 -0.72
C LEU A 184 -5.37 -12.50 -1.07
N GLN A 185 -4.69 -12.96 -2.13
CA GLN A 185 -4.65 -14.39 -2.47
C GLN A 185 -3.88 -15.20 -1.42
N ALA A 186 -2.76 -14.69 -0.90
CA ALA A 186 -2.03 -15.35 0.19
C ALA A 186 -2.89 -15.51 1.46
N LEU A 187 -3.87 -14.60 1.66
CA LEU A 187 -4.86 -14.66 2.75
C LEU A 187 -6.16 -15.42 2.38
N GLY A 188 -6.21 -16.06 1.20
CA GLY A 188 -7.32 -16.91 0.78
C GLY A 188 -8.52 -16.19 0.14
N ALA A 189 -8.40 -14.93 -0.23
CA ALA A 189 -9.42 -14.22 -1.00
C ALA A 189 -9.40 -14.63 -2.48
N ARG A 190 -10.55 -14.53 -3.13
CA ARG A 190 -10.70 -14.63 -4.59
C ARG A 190 -10.66 -13.22 -5.16
N VAL A 191 -9.74 -12.98 -6.11
CA VAL A 191 -9.52 -11.64 -6.66
C VAL A 191 -10.00 -11.58 -8.10
N ARG A 192 -10.78 -10.55 -8.41
CA ARG A 192 -11.14 -10.13 -9.76
C ARG A 192 -10.44 -8.84 -10.12
N VAL A 193 -9.96 -8.74 -11.35
CA VAL A 193 -9.48 -7.49 -11.93
C VAL A 193 -10.45 -7.03 -12.99
N ILE A 194 -10.86 -5.77 -12.93
CA ILE A 194 -11.90 -5.19 -13.78
C ILE A 194 -11.38 -3.89 -14.39
N GLY A 195 -11.37 -3.81 -15.71
CA GLY A 195 -10.94 -2.58 -16.40
C GLY A 195 -11.03 -2.69 -17.90
N PRO A 196 -10.86 -1.58 -18.63
CA PRO A 196 -10.72 -1.64 -20.08
C PRO A 196 -9.50 -2.49 -20.46
N SER A 197 -9.57 -3.22 -21.56
CA SER A 197 -8.47 -4.11 -22.01
C SER A 197 -7.13 -3.38 -22.16
N THR A 198 -7.16 -2.09 -22.47
CA THR A 198 -5.97 -1.22 -22.56
C THR A 198 -5.30 -0.93 -21.22
N LEU A 199 -6.00 -1.11 -20.11
CA LEU A 199 -5.51 -0.88 -18.73
C LEU A 199 -5.34 -2.16 -17.92
N LEU A 200 -5.47 -3.32 -18.56
CA LEU A 200 -5.18 -4.62 -17.98
C LEU A 200 -3.85 -5.15 -18.53
N PRO A 201 -2.91 -5.58 -17.67
CA PRO A 201 -1.65 -6.19 -18.13
C PRO A 201 -1.92 -7.47 -18.92
N THR A 202 -1.22 -7.66 -20.05
CA THR A 202 -1.27 -8.91 -20.79
C THR A 202 -0.80 -10.06 -19.90
N GLY A 203 -1.59 -11.12 -19.81
CA GLY A 203 -1.25 -12.31 -19.00
C GLY A 203 -1.50 -12.12 -17.50
N ILE A 204 -2.28 -11.13 -17.09
CA ILE A 204 -2.61 -10.87 -15.67
C ILE A 204 -3.30 -12.08 -15.00
N GLU A 205 -4.00 -12.91 -15.78
CA GLU A 205 -4.62 -14.16 -15.33
C GLU A 205 -3.62 -15.16 -14.74
N ARG A 206 -2.34 -15.06 -15.09
CA ARG A 206 -1.26 -15.88 -14.51
C ARG A 206 -1.06 -15.63 -13.01
N PHE A 207 -1.55 -14.51 -12.50
CA PHE A 207 -1.62 -14.25 -11.07
C PHE A 207 -2.80 -14.97 -10.39
N GLY A 208 -3.56 -15.83 -11.10
CA GLY A 208 -4.70 -16.55 -10.53
C GLY A 208 -5.93 -15.68 -10.30
N VAL A 209 -6.05 -14.56 -10.99
CA VAL A 209 -7.19 -13.64 -10.91
C VAL A 209 -8.19 -13.90 -12.02
N GLU A 210 -9.49 -13.66 -11.75
CA GLU A 210 -10.52 -13.57 -12.79
C GLU A 210 -10.47 -12.18 -13.45
N VAL A 211 -10.57 -12.15 -14.77
CA VAL A 211 -10.42 -10.90 -15.57
C VAL A 211 -11.77 -10.51 -16.20
N PHE A 212 -12.16 -9.24 -16.00
CA PHE A 212 -13.39 -8.69 -16.54
C PHE A 212 -13.15 -7.37 -17.29
N THR A 213 -13.70 -7.27 -18.48
CA THR A 213 -13.76 -6.01 -19.27
C THR A 213 -15.13 -5.35 -19.20
N ASP A 214 -16.08 -5.97 -18.51
CA ASP A 214 -17.38 -5.40 -18.15
C ASP A 214 -17.48 -5.27 -16.63
N MET A 215 -17.60 -4.02 -16.16
CA MET A 215 -17.67 -3.71 -14.75
C MET A 215 -18.93 -4.30 -14.08
N ARG A 216 -20.05 -4.37 -14.81
CA ARG A 216 -21.30 -4.91 -14.26
C ARG A 216 -21.20 -6.40 -13.97
N ALA A 217 -20.65 -7.16 -14.91
CA ALA A 217 -20.40 -8.59 -14.72
C ALA A 217 -19.36 -8.85 -13.60
N GLY A 218 -18.26 -8.07 -13.62
CA GLY A 218 -17.18 -8.25 -12.67
C GLY A 218 -17.53 -7.92 -11.21
N LEU A 219 -18.42 -6.96 -10.96
CA LEU A 219 -18.86 -6.57 -9.61
C LEU A 219 -19.87 -7.54 -8.99
N SER A 220 -20.53 -8.38 -9.80
CA SER A 220 -21.61 -9.24 -9.30
C SER A 220 -21.16 -10.10 -8.12
N GLY A 221 -21.83 -9.90 -6.97
CA GLY A 221 -21.59 -10.67 -5.74
C GLY A 221 -20.26 -10.40 -5.04
N CYS A 222 -19.53 -9.33 -5.37
CA CYS A 222 -18.29 -8.97 -4.68
C CYS A 222 -18.56 -8.45 -3.26
N ASP A 223 -17.68 -8.83 -2.33
CA ASP A 223 -17.68 -8.35 -0.94
C ASP A 223 -16.94 -7.04 -0.78
N ILE A 224 -15.91 -6.82 -1.61
CA ILE A 224 -15.06 -5.64 -1.61
C ILE A 224 -14.94 -5.09 -3.02
N VAL A 225 -15.08 -3.78 -3.18
CA VAL A 225 -14.84 -3.05 -4.41
C VAL A 225 -13.71 -2.04 -4.19
N MET A 226 -12.53 -2.36 -4.69
CA MET A 226 -11.35 -1.50 -4.60
C MET A 226 -11.17 -0.76 -5.92
N MET A 227 -11.42 0.56 -5.90
CA MET A 227 -11.22 1.42 -7.05
C MET A 227 -9.77 1.90 -7.13
N LEU A 228 -9.21 1.90 -8.32
CA LEU A 228 -7.88 2.42 -8.59
C LEU A 228 -7.97 3.79 -9.26
N ARG A 229 -7.05 4.68 -8.89
CA ARG A 229 -6.91 5.97 -9.56
C ARG A 229 -6.46 5.77 -11.01
N LEU A 230 -7.08 6.48 -11.94
CA LEU A 230 -6.61 6.56 -13.31
C LEU A 230 -5.30 7.37 -13.36
N GLN A 231 -4.17 6.71 -13.64
CA GLN A 231 -2.82 7.30 -13.53
C GLN A 231 -2.39 7.96 -14.84
N ARG A 232 -3.09 9.02 -15.24
CA ARG A 232 -2.86 9.73 -16.51
C ARG A 232 -1.42 10.20 -16.71
N GLU A 233 -0.74 10.53 -15.63
CA GLU A 233 0.67 10.93 -15.64
C GLU A 233 1.65 9.80 -16.00
N ARG A 234 1.20 8.55 -15.99
CA ARG A 234 1.98 7.37 -16.38
C ARG A 234 1.61 6.82 -17.74
N MET A 235 0.60 7.42 -18.39
CA MET A 235 0.10 6.98 -19.68
C MET A 235 0.83 7.70 -20.80
N ASN A 236 1.60 6.95 -21.60
CA ASN A 236 2.16 7.43 -22.86
C ASN A 236 1.23 6.97 -23.99
N GLY A 237 0.25 7.79 -24.37
CA GLY A 237 -0.74 7.48 -25.43
C GLY A 237 -2.19 7.49 -24.97
N SER A 238 -3.09 7.08 -25.89
CA SER A 238 -4.54 7.08 -25.66
C SER A 238 -5.01 5.73 -25.10
N PHE A 239 -4.92 5.56 -23.79
CA PHE A 239 -5.41 4.35 -23.11
C PHE A 239 -6.92 4.36 -22.86
N VAL A 240 -7.50 5.54 -22.78
CA VAL A 240 -8.94 5.76 -22.61
C VAL A 240 -9.43 6.87 -23.54
N PRO A 241 -10.57 6.72 -24.21
CA PRO A 241 -11.04 7.70 -25.19
C PRO A 241 -11.37 9.06 -24.57
N SER A 242 -12.07 9.05 -23.44
CA SER A 242 -12.39 10.24 -22.66
C SER A 242 -12.68 9.92 -21.19
N VAL A 243 -12.57 10.92 -20.31
CA VAL A 243 -12.94 10.79 -18.89
C VAL A 243 -14.43 10.46 -18.71
N LYS A 244 -15.32 11.06 -19.51
CA LYS A 244 -16.77 10.80 -19.44
C LYS A 244 -17.10 9.37 -19.82
N GLU A 245 -16.47 8.87 -20.87
CA GLU A 245 -16.65 7.51 -21.35
C GLU A 245 -16.08 6.50 -20.35
N TYR A 246 -14.88 6.77 -19.83
CA TYR A 246 -14.29 5.95 -18.76
C TYR A 246 -15.22 5.87 -17.55
N PHE A 247 -15.74 6.99 -17.03
CA PHE A 247 -16.67 7.00 -15.91
C PHE A 247 -17.94 6.20 -16.23
N ARG A 248 -18.50 6.37 -17.42
CA ARG A 248 -19.71 5.66 -17.85
C ARG A 248 -19.55 4.14 -17.76
N TYR A 249 -18.42 3.60 -18.19
CA TYR A 249 -18.20 2.16 -18.27
C TYR A 249 -17.49 1.60 -17.03
N PHE A 250 -16.52 2.31 -16.46
CA PHE A 250 -15.63 1.82 -15.41
C PHE A 250 -15.59 2.68 -14.14
N GLY A 251 -16.24 3.84 -14.10
CA GLY A 251 -16.42 4.61 -12.88
C GLY A 251 -17.47 3.99 -11.97
N LEU A 252 -17.20 3.91 -10.68
CA LEU A 252 -18.13 3.37 -9.69
C LEU A 252 -19.15 4.42 -9.30
N ASP A 253 -20.40 4.19 -9.65
CA ASP A 253 -21.60 4.90 -9.22
C ASP A 253 -22.49 3.99 -8.37
N ARG A 254 -23.59 4.54 -7.83
CA ARG A 254 -24.53 3.76 -6.98
C ARG A 254 -25.18 2.58 -7.72
N ASP A 255 -25.46 2.73 -9.02
CA ASP A 255 -26.12 1.68 -9.78
C ASP A 255 -25.19 0.49 -10.01
N LYS A 256 -23.89 0.75 -10.25
CA LYS A 256 -22.89 -0.31 -10.34
C LYS A 256 -22.58 -0.92 -8.95
N LEU A 257 -22.53 -0.10 -7.91
CA LEU A 257 -22.28 -0.61 -6.56
C LEU A 257 -23.38 -1.57 -6.08
N ARG A 258 -24.63 -1.36 -6.46
CA ARG A 258 -25.76 -2.27 -6.16
C ARG A 258 -25.61 -3.69 -6.74
N LEU A 259 -24.72 -3.90 -7.71
CA LEU A 259 -24.45 -5.21 -8.29
C LEU A 259 -23.52 -6.05 -7.39
N ALA A 260 -22.74 -5.41 -6.55
CA ALA A 260 -22.00 -6.07 -5.48
C ALA A 260 -22.96 -6.50 -4.35
N ARG A 261 -22.44 -7.17 -3.34
CA ARG A 261 -23.26 -7.55 -2.17
C ARG A 261 -23.81 -6.30 -1.46
N PRO A 262 -24.99 -6.38 -0.83
CA PRO A 262 -25.58 -5.24 -0.11
C PRO A 262 -24.66 -4.65 0.97
N ASP A 263 -23.82 -5.50 1.57
CA ASP A 263 -22.84 -5.16 2.60
C ASP A 263 -21.41 -4.99 2.02
N ALA A 264 -21.29 -4.83 0.70
CA ALA A 264 -19.99 -4.62 0.05
C ALA A 264 -19.33 -3.33 0.53
N LEU A 265 -18.01 -3.38 0.70
CA LEU A 265 -17.20 -2.25 1.14
C LEU A 265 -16.49 -1.61 -0.05
N VAL A 266 -16.41 -0.29 -0.06
CA VAL A 266 -15.75 0.49 -1.10
C VAL A 266 -14.43 1.03 -0.59
N MET A 267 -13.35 0.77 -1.32
CA MET A 267 -11.99 1.16 -0.98
C MET A 267 -11.32 1.93 -2.13
N HIS A 268 -10.36 2.78 -1.78
CA HIS A 268 -9.54 3.51 -2.74
C HIS A 268 -8.21 3.94 -2.09
N PRO A 269 -7.04 3.66 -2.71
CA PRO A 269 -5.73 3.98 -2.10
C PRO A 269 -5.43 5.48 -2.05
N GLY A 270 -6.25 6.29 -2.72
CA GLY A 270 -6.08 7.74 -2.85
C GLY A 270 -4.80 8.18 -3.59
N PRO A 271 -4.74 9.44 -4.06
CA PRO A 271 -5.87 10.38 -4.13
C PRO A 271 -6.92 9.90 -5.12
N MET A 272 -8.20 10.19 -4.87
CA MET A 272 -9.26 9.86 -5.80
C MET A 272 -9.55 11.05 -6.75
N ASN A 273 -9.92 10.74 -7.99
CA ASN A 273 -10.46 11.71 -8.94
C ASN A 273 -11.99 11.52 -9.01
N ARG A 274 -12.71 12.36 -8.26
CA ARG A 274 -14.17 12.32 -8.21
C ARG A 274 -14.78 12.57 -9.59
N GLY A 275 -15.73 11.75 -10.00
CA GLY A 275 -16.33 11.80 -11.33
C GLY A 275 -15.46 11.21 -12.45
N VAL A 276 -14.34 10.56 -12.09
CA VAL A 276 -13.47 9.81 -13.03
C VAL A 276 -13.54 8.32 -12.74
N GLU A 277 -13.00 7.86 -11.62
CA GLU A 277 -13.06 6.45 -11.23
C GLU A 277 -14.14 6.16 -10.19
N ILE A 278 -14.60 7.19 -9.45
CA ILE A 278 -15.60 7.03 -8.40
C ILE A 278 -16.51 8.27 -8.31
N ALA A 279 -17.81 8.06 -8.14
CA ALA A 279 -18.78 9.12 -7.89
C ALA A 279 -18.62 9.67 -6.45
N SER A 280 -18.89 10.96 -6.26
CA SER A 280 -18.70 11.62 -4.95
C SER A 280 -19.62 11.02 -3.87
N ASP A 281 -20.85 10.70 -4.22
CA ASP A 281 -21.84 10.12 -3.32
C ASP A 281 -21.55 8.66 -2.93
N VAL A 282 -20.76 7.94 -3.73
CA VAL A 282 -20.22 6.62 -3.39
C VAL A 282 -18.99 6.77 -2.51
N ALA A 283 -18.07 7.68 -2.86
CA ALA A 283 -16.85 7.92 -2.09
C ALA A 283 -17.12 8.41 -0.66
N ASP A 284 -18.22 9.14 -0.45
CA ASP A 284 -18.64 9.66 0.85
C ASP A 284 -19.80 8.85 1.46
N GLY A 285 -20.20 7.75 0.81
CA GLY A 285 -21.28 6.88 1.24
C GLY A 285 -20.93 5.98 2.45
N ALA A 286 -21.95 5.38 3.06
CA ALA A 286 -21.79 4.55 4.27
C ALA A 286 -20.92 3.29 4.06
N GLN A 287 -20.80 2.79 2.83
CA GLN A 287 -19.99 1.62 2.47
C GLN A 287 -18.51 2.00 2.22
N SER A 288 -18.17 3.30 2.23
CA SER A 288 -16.82 3.79 1.92
C SER A 288 -15.90 3.72 3.13
N LEU A 289 -14.78 3.00 2.99
CA LEU A 289 -13.73 2.89 4.00
C LEU A 289 -12.48 3.73 3.67
N ILE A 290 -12.58 4.64 2.71
CA ILE A 290 -11.43 5.42 2.20
C ILE A 290 -10.73 6.22 3.32
N ARG A 291 -11.49 6.77 4.26
CA ARG A 291 -10.92 7.50 5.42
C ARG A 291 -10.30 6.55 6.44
N GLU A 292 -10.92 5.39 6.66
CA GLU A 292 -10.40 4.38 7.58
C GLU A 292 -9.07 3.81 7.07
N GLN A 293 -8.91 3.59 5.75
CA GLN A 293 -7.62 3.20 5.15
C GLN A 293 -6.48 4.16 5.52
N VAL A 294 -6.74 5.46 5.67
CA VAL A 294 -5.73 6.43 6.07
C VAL A 294 -5.29 6.21 7.52
N GLU A 295 -6.23 5.95 8.42
CA GLU A 295 -5.95 5.61 9.82
C GLU A 295 -5.15 4.31 9.92
N MET A 296 -5.60 3.25 9.25
CA MET A 296 -4.91 1.95 9.20
C MET A 296 -3.50 2.09 8.64
N GLY A 297 -3.28 3.06 7.76
CA GLY A 297 -1.97 3.33 7.18
C GLY A 297 -0.90 3.72 8.20
N VAL A 298 -1.24 4.48 9.22
CA VAL A 298 -0.29 4.83 10.30
C VAL A 298 0.01 3.59 11.15
N ALA A 299 -1.03 2.83 11.54
CA ALA A 299 -0.90 1.65 12.37
C ALA A 299 -0.04 0.55 11.70
N VAL A 300 -0.28 0.27 10.42
CA VAL A 300 0.52 -0.69 9.65
C VAL A 300 1.99 -0.25 9.55
N ARG A 301 2.25 1.03 9.33
CA ARG A 301 3.62 1.52 9.27
C ARG A 301 4.32 1.47 10.62
N MET A 302 3.61 1.71 11.74
CA MET A 302 4.14 1.45 13.08
C MET A 302 4.50 -0.03 13.25
N ALA A 303 3.60 -0.95 12.90
CA ALA A 303 3.82 -2.38 13.00
C ALA A 303 5.03 -2.87 12.18
N VAL A 304 5.17 -2.37 10.93
CA VAL A 304 6.31 -2.69 10.07
C VAL A 304 7.62 -2.18 10.66
N LEU A 305 7.68 -0.93 11.09
CA LEU A 305 8.88 -0.36 11.69
C LEU A 305 9.26 -1.08 12.99
N GLU A 306 8.28 -1.43 13.82
CA GLU A 306 8.48 -2.21 15.05
C GLU A 306 8.97 -3.64 14.75
N ALA A 307 8.41 -4.30 13.73
CA ALA A 307 8.86 -5.63 13.31
C ALA A 307 10.31 -5.62 12.83
N LEU A 308 10.72 -4.61 12.07
CA LEU A 308 12.09 -4.45 11.59
C LEU A 308 13.07 -4.04 12.70
N ALA A 309 12.59 -3.40 13.77
CA ALA A 309 13.42 -3.01 14.92
C ALA A 309 14.10 -4.21 15.60
N THR A 310 13.50 -5.41 15.50
CA THR A 310 14.08 -6.64 16.07
C THR A 310 15.37 -7.08 15.37
N HIS A 311 15.66 -6.58 14.19
CA HIS A 311 16.87 -6.88 13.40
C HIS A 311 17.93 -5.77 13.48
N LEU A 312 17.64 -4.67 14.18
CA LEU A 312 18.61 -3.60 14.36
C LEU A 312 19.65 -4.02 15.41
N PRO A 313 20.94 -3.65 15.24
CA PRO A 313 21.96 -3.93 16.23
C PRO A 313 21.54 -3.40 17.61
N ASN A 314 21.74 -4.21 18.64
CA ASN A 314 21.58 -3.73 20.01
C ASN A 314 22.62 -2.63 20.27
N ALA A 315 22.21 -1.58 20.96
CA ALA A 315 23.09 -0.47 21.33
C ALA A 315 24.14 -0.92 22.35
#